data_809f70504bd1acc2dcc7bfd68e5a64ac
#
_entry.id   809f70504bd1acc2dcc7bfd68e5a64ac
#
_cell.length_a   1.000
_cell.length_b   1.000
_cell.length_c   1.000
_cell.angle_alpha   90.00
_cell.angle_beta   90.00
_cell.angle_gamma   90.00
#
_symmetry.space_group_name_H-M   'P 1'
#
loop_
_entity.id
_entity.type
_entity.pdbx_description
1 polymer ?
#
loop_
_entity_poly.entity_id
_entity_poly.type
_entity_poly.pdbx_seq_one_letter_code
_entity_poly.pdbx_strand_id
1 'polypeptide(L)'
;MKKLIVLAIGLFVAGAANAQSPIRLGVKGGLNLPNIIKGDGNNDFKTKVNPGFNAGITLDINLIKGLAFTPELLYSTKGYKAETTFGEFTQTTHFIDVPILASINVGGSGLNLVVGPQVSFLTSTKNKFENGFGSGEETIIEDKSDRFKKSLVGGVIGFRYDVTDKVDLHGRYSLDFQKNNENGSKETPEYKNQVFSVGLGLKF
;
A
#
# COMPACT_ATOMS: atom_id res chain seq x y z
N MET A 1 -17.58 1.12 14.57
CA MET A 1 -16.26 1.37 13.96
C MET A 1 -16.20 2.67 13.14
N LYS A 2 -17.18 2.98 12.27
CA LYS A 2 -17.20 4.24 11.48
C LYS A 2 -17.12 5.52 12.34
N LYS A 3 -17.81 5.56 13.49
CA LYS A 3 -17.79 6.71 14.41
C LYS A 3 -16.46 6.93 15.13
N LEU A 4 -15.67 5.86 15.37
CA LEU A 4 -14.34 5.94 15.98
C LEU A 4 -13.29 6.51 15.00
N ILE A 5 -13.41 6.18 13.71
CA ILE A 5 -12.54 6.71 12.67
C ILE A 5 -12.77 8.23 12.50
N VAL A 6 -14.03 8.67 12.46
CA VAL A 6 -14.39 10.09 12.39
C VAL A 6 -13.91 10.85 13.62
N LEU A 7 -14.04 10.24 14.83
CA LEU A 7 -13.54 10.84 16.07
C LEU A 7 -12.00 10.93 16.08
N ALA A 8 -11.31 9.90 15.61
CA ALA A 8 -9.84 9.92 15.48
C ALA A 8 -9.36 11.00 14.51
N ILE A 9 -10.00 11.13 13.35
CA ILE A 9 -9.70 12.19 12.37
C ILE A 9 -10.01 13.58 13.00
N GLY A 10 -11.11 13.74 13.71
CA GLY A 10 -11.48 14.99 14.38
C GLY A 10 -10.51 15.38 15.50
N LEU A 11 -10.03 14.43 16.30
CA LEU A 11 -9.01 14.66 17.33
C LEU A 11 -7.65 15.03 16.75
N PHE A 12 -7.27 14.44 15.61
CA PHE A 12 -6.04 14.81 14.88
C PHE A 12 -6.12 16.24 14.34
N VAL A 13 -7.25 16.64 13.76
CA VAL A 13 -7.44 18.02 13.24
C VAL A 13 -7.50 19.04 14.38
N ALA A 14 -8.13 18.73 15.51
CA ALA A 14 -8.19 19.63 16.67
C ALA A 14 -6.84 19.77 17.40
N GLY A 15 -6.03 18.70 17.44
CA GLY A 15 -4.66 18.74 17.99
C GLY A 15 -3.71 19.58 17.14
N ALA A 16 -3.90 19.62 15.83
CA ALA A 16 -3.12 20.39 14.88
C ALA A 16 -3.26 21.92 15.07
N ALA A 17 -4.40 22.39 15.58
CA ALA A 17 -4.68 23.83 15.76
C ALA A 17 -3.88 24.50 16.91
N ASN A 18 -3.26 23.72 17.80
CA ASN A 18 -2.53 24.26 18.97
C ASN A 18 -1.03 23.92 19.00
N ALA A 19 -0.51 23.19 18.01
CA ALA A 19 0.90 22.83 17.95
C ALA A 19 1.67 23.88 17.14
N GLN A 20 2.67 24.50 17.77
CA GLN A 20 3.61 25.41 17.10
C GLN A 20 4.59 24.70 16.14
N SER A 21 4.42 23.40 15.94
CA SER A 21 5.14 22.63 14.92
C SER A 21 4.39 22.72 13.60
N PRO A 22 5.05 23.07 12.48
CA PRO A 22 4.38 23.15 11.19
C PRO A 22 3.92 21.76 10.76
N ILE A 23 2.64 21.48 10.97
CA ILE A 23 1.96 20.29 10.46
C ILE A 23 1.59 20.60 9.02
N ARG A 24 1.97 19.75 8.10
CA ARG A 24 1.67 19.89 6.68
C ARG A 24 0.76 18.74 6.24
N LEU A 25 -0.43 19.11 5.81
CA LEU A 25 -1.33 18.19 5.13
C LEU A 25 -0.90 18.06 3.67
N GLY A 26 -1.01 16.86 3.10
CA GLY A 26 -0.73 16.62 1.70
C GLY A 26 -1.66 15.61 1.08
N VAL A 27 -1.66 15.57 -0.24
CA VAL A 27 -2.24 14.49 -1.03
C VAL A 27 -1.13 13.83 -1.84
N LYS A 28 -1.26 12.55 -2.09
CA LYS A 28 -0.28 11.83 -2.88
C LYS A 28 -0.94 10.80 -3.80
N GLY A 29 -0.25 10.48 -4.88
CA GLY A 29 -0.66 9.45 -5.80
C GLY A 29 0.53 8.88 -6.55
N GLY A 30 0.41 7.61 -6.96
CA GLY A 30 1.49 6.94 -7.64
C GLY A 30 1.09 5.63 -8.29
N LEU A 31 2.04 5.08 -9.03
CA LEU A 31 1.95 3.76 -9.64
C LEU A 31 2.49 2.72 -8.66
N ASN A 32 1.81 1.59 -8.58
CA ASN A 32 2.24 0.40 -7.89
C ASN A 32 2.70 -0.64 -8.91
N LEU A 33 3.81 -1.28 -8.62
CA LEU A 33 4.33 -2.44 -9.32
C LEU A 33 4.34 -3.62 -8.33
N PRO A 34 3.15 -4.18 -8.04
CA PRO A 34 3.01 -5.26 -7.09
C PRO A 34 3.47 -6.59 -7.69
N ASN A 35 3.97 -7.43 -6.81
CA ASN A 35 4.22 -8.85 -7.07
C ASN A 35 4.04 -9.60 -5.76
N ILE A 36 4.23 -10.90 -5.77
CA ILE A 36 4.10 -11.75 -4.59
C ILE A 36 5.39 -12.49 -4.28
N ILE A 37 5.61 -12.72 -2.98
CA ILE A 37 6.60 -13.68 -2.48
C ILE A 37 5.82 -14.92 -2.09
N LYS A 38 6.13 -16.04 -2.73
CA LYS A 38 5.47 -17.32 -2.51
C LYS A 38 5.98 -17.96 -1.23
N GLY A 39 5.10 -18.70 -0.54
CA GLY A 39 5.48 -19.62 0.52
C GLY A 39 6.21 -20.87 -0.05
N ASP A 40 6.90 -21.58 0.82
CA ASP A 40 7.67 -22.78 0.48
C ASP A 40 6.79 -23.86 -0.17
N GLY A 41 7.25 -24.40 -1.28
CA GLY A 41 6.72 -25.63 -1.91
C GLY A 41 6.10 -25.52 -3.29
N ASN A 42 6.03 -24.34 -3.94
CA ASN A 42 5.43 -24.24 -5.27
C ASN A 42 6.28 -23.40 -6.24
N ASN A 43 7.39 -23.98 -6.71
CA ASN A 43 8.34 -23.30 -7.63
C ASN A 43 7.81 -23.16 -9.07
N ASP A 44 6.79 -23.92 -9.47
CA ASP A 44 6.29 -23.94 -10.85
C ASP A 44 5.31 -22.81 -11.19
N PHE A 45 4.79 -22.11 -10.18
CA PHE A 45 3.85 -21.01 -10.36
C PHE A 45 4.58 -19.70 -10.66
N LYS A 46 4.74 -19.34 -11.93
CA LYS A 46 5.39 -18.09 -12.34
C LYS A 46 4.40 -16.94 -12.25
N THR A 47 4.82 -15.86 -11.55
CA THR A 47 4.01 -14.65 -11.44
C THR A 47 4.69 -13.46 -12.10
N LYS A 48 3.87 -12.57 -12.66
CA LYS A 48 4.27 -11.29 -13.25
C LYS A 48 3.65 -10.14 -12.46
N VAL A 49 4.27 -8.99 -12.59
CA VAL A 49 3.74 -7.73 -12.05
C VAL A 49 2.37 -7.44 -12.66
N ASN A 50 1.40 -7.09 -11.81
CA ASN A 50 0.11 -6.56 -12.22
C ASN A 50 0.07 -5.06 -11.85
N PRO A 51 0.41 -4.12 -12.76
CA PRO A 51 0.50 -2.72 -12.44
C PRO A 51 -0.80 -2.19 -11.83
N GLY A 52 -0.66 -1.39 -10.78
CA GLY A 52 -1.76 -0.78 -10.05
C GLY A 52 -1.46 0.67 -9.70
N PHE A 53 -2.20 1.22 -8.76
CA PHE A 53 -2.02 2.59 -8.31
C PHE A 53 -2.25 2.71 -6.79
N ASN A 54 -1.78 3.82 -6.24
CA ASN A 54 -2.15 4.28 -4.91
C ASN A 54 -2.51 5.76 -4.96
N ALA A 55 -3.44 6.17 -4.09
CA ALA A 55 -3.80 7.56 -3.91
C ALA A 55 -4.34 7.79 -2.50
N GLY A 56 -4.06 8.95 -1.91
CA GLY A 56 -4.57 9.27 -0.59
C GLY A 56 -3.99 10.52 0.02
N ILE A 57 -4.08 10.59 1.34
CA ILE A 57 -3.66 11.75 2.13
C ILE A 57 -2.45 11.41 2.99
N THR A 58 -1.64 12.41 3.27
CA THR A 58 -0.46 12.33 4.13
C THR A 58 -0.45 13.51 5.10
N LEU A 59 0.11 13.30 6.27
CA LEU A 59 0.29 14.32 7.27
C LEU A 59 1.76 14.31 7.70
N ASP A 60 2.49 15.39 7.44
CA ASP A 60 3.87 15.56 7.91
C ASP A 60 3.87 16.36 9.22
N ILE A 61 4.34 15.75 10.29
CA ILE A 61 4.48 16.34 11.63
C ILE A 61 5.98 16.42 11.94
N ASN A 62 6.57 17.60 11.84
CA ASN A 62 7.99 17.78 12.17
C ASN A 62 8.19 17.65 13.68
N LEU A 63 8.95 16.63 14.10
CA LEU A 63 9.26 16.38 15.52
C LEU A 63 10.47 17.18 15.96
N ILE A 64 11.54 17.12 15.18
CA ILE A 64 12.78 17.87 15.36
C ILE A 64 13.37 18.19 13.98
N LYS A 65 14.40 19.03 13.93
CA LYS A 65 15.11 19.31 12.68
C LYS A 65 15.63 18.02 12.03
N GLY A 66 15.14 17.72 10.83
CA GLY A 66 15.54 16.55 10.05
C GLY A 66 14.77 15.26 10.35
N LEU A 67 13.78 15.29 11.26
CA LEU A 67 12.93 14.13 11.55
C LEU A 67 11.46 14.54 11.58
N ALA A 68 10.64 13.92 10.76
CA ALA A 68 9.20 14.06 10.77
C ALA A 68 8.51 12.70 11.00
N PHE A 69 7.35 12.75 11.64
CA PHE A 69 6.39 11.67 11.74
C PHE A 69 5.35 11.85 10.63
N THR A 70 5.19 10.83 9.78
CA THR A 70 4.38 10.93 8.57
C THR A 70 3.38 9.78 8.50
N PRO A 71 2.22 9.89 9.20
CA PRO A 71 1.11 8.97 8.97
C PRO A 71 0.42 9.25 7.63
N GLU A 72 -0.04 8.18 6.98
CA GLU A 72 -0.72 8.27 5.69
C GLU A 72 -2.00 7.42 5.71
N LEU A 73 -2.94 7.75 4.84
CA LEU A 73 -4.12 6.96 4.54
C LEU A 73 -4.25 6.86 3.02
N LEU A 74 -4.04 5.67 2.49
CA LEU A 74 -3.95 5.43 1.05
C LEU A 74 -4.95 4.37 0.60
N TYR A 75 -5.66 4.61 -0.48
CA TYR A 75 -6.26 3.56 -1.26
C TYR A 75 -5.18 2.99 -2.19
N SER A 76 -5.03 1.66 -2.21
CA SER A 76 -3.93 1.00 -2.90
C SER A 76 -4.42 -0.27 -3.59
N THR A 77 -3.92 -0.51 -4.80
CA THR A 77 -4.15 -1.77 -5.52
C THR A 77 -2.87 -2.59 -5.53
N LYS A 78 -3.00 -3.87 -5.16
CA LYS A 78 -1.94 -4.87 -5.15
C LYS A 78 -2.39 -6.06 -6.00
N GLY A 79 -1.51 -7.03 -6.24
CA GLY A 79 -1.88 -8.26 -6.91
C GLY A 79 -0.80 -8.79 -7.84
N TYR A 80 -1.15 -9.77 -8.65
CA TYR A 80 -0.23 -10.43 -9.56
C TYR A 80 -0.97 -10.99 -10.78
N LYS A 81 -0.20 -11.30 -11.81
CA LYS A 81 -0.63 -12.10 -12.94
C LYS A 81 0.07 -13.46 -12.92
N ALA A 82 -0.62 -14.49 -13.36
CA ALA A 82 -0.07 -15.81 -13.52
C ALA A 82 -0.44 -16.38 -14.88
N GLU A 83 0.56 -16.87 -15.61
CA GLU A 83 0.34 -17.59 -16.86
C GLU A 83 0.18 -19.07 -16.54
N THR A 84 -0.89 -19.65 -17.04
CA THR A 84 -1.18 -21.08 -16.95
C THR A 84 -1.24 -21.68 -18.36
N THR A 85 -1.16 -23.00 -18.47
CA THR A 85 -1.29 -23.69 -19.77
C THR A 85 -2.62 -23.41 -20.46
N PHE A 86 -3.64 -22.98 -19.71
CA PHE A 86 -5.00 -22.75 -20.19
C PHE A 86 -5.39 -21.28 -20.33
N GLY A 87 -4.51 -20.33 -19.98
CA GLY A 87 -4.79 -18.89 -20.08
C GLY A 87 -4.05 -18.04 -19.04
N GLU A 88 -4.38 -16.75 -19.00
CA GLU A 88 -3.85 -15.78 -18.04
C GLU A 88 -4.83 -15.62 -16.87
N PHE A 89 -4.32 -15.74 -15.65
CA PHE A 89 -5.03 -15.40 -14.42
C PHE A 89 -4.49 -14.09 -13.86
N THR A 90 -5.37 -13.13 -13.62
CA THR A 90 -5.04 -11.84 -13.01
C THR A 90 -5.80 -11.69 -11.69
N GLN A 91 -5.08 -11.49 -10.60
CA GLN A 91 -5.67 -11.11 -9.32
C GLN A 91 -5.32 -9.67 -9.00
N THR A 92 -6.35 -8.88 -8.68
CA THR A 92 -6.21 -7.50 -8.19
C THR A 92 -6.91 -7.39 -6.85
N THR A 93 -6.17 -6.99 -5.83
CA THR A 93 -6.66 -6.77 -4.48
C THR A 93 -6.64 -5.28 -4.15
N HIS A 94 -7.72 -4.80 -3.55
CA HIS A 94 -7.90 -3.40 -3.18
C HIS A 94 -7.76 -3.26 -1.67
N PHE A 95 -6.92 -2.33 -1.22
CA PHE A 95 -6.62 -2.11 0.19
C PHE A 95 -6.80 -0.64 0.58
N ILE A 96 -7.13 -0.45 1.86
CA ILE A 96 -6.85 0.80 2.56
C ILE A 96 -5.57 0.58 3.35
N ASP A 97 -4.48 1.20 2.91
CA ASP A 97 -3.19 1.14 3.57
C ASP A 97 -3.05 2.32 4.54
N VAL A 98 -2.54 2.03 5.75
CA VAL A 98 -2.24 3.00 6.81
C VAL A 98 -0.77 2.88 7.18
N PRO A 99 0.15 3.47 6.40
CA PRO A 99 1.55 3.58 6.78
C PRO A 99 1.74 4.58 7.92
N ILE A 100 2.63 4.24 8.85
CA ILE A 100 3.07 5.13 9.94
C ILE A 100 4.58 5.28 9.81
N LEU A 101 5.02 6.35 9.18
CA LEU A 101 6.40 6.50 8.73
C LEU A 101 7.18 7.50 9.59
N ALA A 102 8.46 7.21 9.80
CA ALA A 102 9.47 8.19 10.12
C ALA A 102 10.09 8.69 8.80
N SER A 103 10.19 9.99 8.66
CA SER A 103 10.83 10.66 7.53
C SER A 103 12.08 11.38 8.03
N ILE A 104 13.24 10.92 7.57
CA ILE A 104 14.56 11.37 8.02
C ILE A 104 15.22 12.15 6.90
N ASN A 105 15.45 13.45 7.09
CA ASN A 105 16.12 14.27 6.09
C ASN A 105 17.61 13.96 6.01
N VAL A 106 18.11 13.73 4.81
CA VAL A 106 19.51 13.39 4.55
C VAL A 106 20.26 14.64 4.13
N GLY A 107 21.07 15.17 5.05
CA GLY A 107 22.04 16.23 4.76
C GLY A 107 21.46 17.59 4.34
N GLY A 108 20.17 17.86 4.59
CA GLY A 108 19.53 19.13 4.19
C GLY A 108 19.28 19.28 2.70
N SER A 109 19.41 18.20 1.92
CA SER A 109 19.36 18.20 0.45
C SER A 109 17.96 18.09 -0.15
N GLY A 110 16.90 18.13 0.66
CA GLY A 110 15.52 17.81 0.22
C GLY A 110 15.25 16.30 0.10
N LEU A 111 16.28 15.46 0.18
CA LEU A 111 16.15 14.01 0.20
C LEU A 111 15.78 13.52 1.62
N ASN A 112 14.75 12.71 1.71
CA ASN A 112 14.29 12.10 2.94
C ASN A 112 14.25 10.58 2.78
N LEU A 113 14.82 9.86 3.74
CA LEU A 113 14.59 8.43 3.92
C LEU A 113 13.29 8.24 4.68
N VAL A 114 12.38 7.41 4.17
CA VAL A 114 11.12 7.08 4.84
C VAL A 114 11.10 5.61 5.22
N VAL A 115 10.72 5.32 6.47
CA VAL A 115 10.65 3.95 6.97
C VAL A 115 9.59 3.84 8.06
N GLY A 116 8.86 2.74 8.09
CA GLY A 116 7.91 2.47 9.17
C GLY A 116 6.99 1.29 8.91
N PRO A 117 6.17 0.93 9.90
CA PRO A 117 5.15 -0.08 9.76
C PRO A 117 3.98 0.40 8.91
N GLN A 118 3.26 -0.57 8.34
CA GLN A 118 2.03 -0.37 7.58
C GLN A 118 1.00 -1.40 8.00
N VAL A 119 -0.24 -0.96 8.16
CA VAL A 119 -1.40 -1.85 8.26
C VAL A 119 -2.23 -1.68 7.00
N SER A 120 -2.58 -2.79 6.38
CA SER A 120 -3.36 -2.84 5.13
C SER A 120 -4.69 -3.52 5.41
N PHE A 121 -5.82 -2.84 5.14
CA PHE A 121 -7.16 -3.41 5.27
C PHE A 121 -7.68 -3.77 3.89
N LEU A 122 -7.95 -5.05 3.68
CA LEU A 122 -8.51 -5.55 2.43
C LEU A 122 -9.95 -5.04 2.27
N THR A 123 -10.30 -4.51 1.11
CA THR A 123 -11.66 -4.06 0.78
C THR A 123 -12.35 -4.99 -0.22
N SER A 124 -11.62 -5.42 -1.25
CA SER A 124 -12.14 -6.37 -2.24
C SER A 124 -11.02 -7.07 -2.99
N THR A 125 -11.33 -8.22 -3.55
CA THR A 125 -10.45 -8.99 -4.45
C THR A 125 -11.19 -9.24 -5.76
N LYS A 126 -10.55 -8.92 -6.86
CA LYS A 126 -11.03 -9.14 -8.22
C LYS A 126 -10.14 -10.17 -8.89
N ASN A 127 -10.75 -11.27 -9.31
CA ASN A 127 -10.10 -12.32 -10.06
C ASN A 127 -10.62 -12.30 -11.51
N LYS A 128 -9.70 -12.28 -12.46
CA LYS A 128 -10.00 -12.34 -13.88
C LYS A 128 -9.24 -13.51 -14.50
N PHE A 129 -9.95 -14.33 -15.26
CA PHE A 129 -9.38 -15.41 -16.04
C PHE A 129 -9.66 -15.16 -17.52
N GLU A 130 -8.63 -15.19 -18.36
CA GLU A 130 -8.71 -15.00 -19.81
C GLU A 130 -8.10 -16.23 -20.50
N ASN A 131 -8.85 -16.82 -21.42
CA ASN A 131 -8.37 -17.88 -22.29
C ASN A 131 -8.75 -17.57 -23.74
N GLY A 132 -8.26 -18.36 -24.70
CA GLY A 132 -8.52 -18.18 -26.13
C GLY A 132 -10.00 -18.33 -26.53
N PHE A 133 -10.89 -18.73 -25.63
CA PHE A 133 -12.33 -18.95 -25.89
C PHE A 133 -13.24 -17.95 -25.15
N GLY A 134 -12.71 -17.16 -24.23
CA GLY A 134 -13.49 -16.17 -23.46
C GLY A 134 -12.79 -15.64 -22.23
N SER A 135 -13.43 -14.70 -21.53
CA SER A 135 -12.97 -14.15 -20.27
C SER A 135 -14.05 -14.29 -19.19
N GLY A 136 -13.63 -14.67 -17.98
CA GLY A 136 -14.47 -14.71 -16.78
C GLY A 136 -13.92 -13.75 -15.73
N GLU A 137 -14.81 -13.04 -15.04
CA GLU A 137 -14.44 -12.12 -13.96
C GLU A 137 -15.28 -12.41 -12.71
N GLU A 138 -14.62 -12.52 -11.56
CA GLU A 138 -15.26 -12.65 -10.25
C GLU A 138 -14.77 -11.56 -9.33
N THR A 139 -15.69 -10.82 -8.72
CA THR A 139 -15.34 -9.84 -7.67
C THR A 139 -15.82 -10.37 -6.31
N ILE A 140 -14.87 -10.52 -5.39
CA ILE A 140 -15.12 -10.97 -4.02
C ILE A 140 -15.05 -9.73 -3.11
N ILE A 141 -16.19 -9.36 -2.53
CA ILE A 141 -16.26 -8.29 -1.53
C ILE A 141 -15.97 -8.93 -0.17
N GLU A 142 -15.11 -8.30 0.62
CA GLU A 142 -14.54 -8.86 1.84
C GLU A 142 -15.57 -9.29 2.90
N ASP A 143 -16.65 -8.52 3.09
CA ASP A 143 -17.67 -8.83 4.08
C ASP A 143 -18.33 -10.22 3.90
N LYS A 144 -18.07 -10.90 2.77
CA LYS A 144 -18.69 -12.16 2.37
C LYS A 144 -17.73 -13.33 2.16
N SER A 145 -16.41 -13.15 2.40
CA SER A 145 -15.43 -14.18 2.14
C SER A 145 -14.40 -14.35 3.27
N ASP A 146 -14.25 -15.57 3.76
CA ASP A 146 -13.18 -15.96 4.71
C ASP A 146 -11.89 -16.42 3.99
N ARG A 147 -11.82 -16.26 2.65
CA ARG A 147 -10.68 -16.74 1.83
C ARG A 147 -9.41 -15.92 2.00
N PHE A 148 -9.53 -14.67 2.42
CA PHE A 148 -8.39 -13.73 2.57
C PHE A 148 -8.36 -13.08 3.95
N LYS A 149 -7.16 -12.76 4.43
CA LYS A 149 -7.00 -11.99 5.65
C LYS A 149 -7.54 -10.57 5.48
N LYS A 150 -8.39 -10.16 6.39
CA LYS A 150 -9.02 -8.82 6.41
C LYS A 150 -8.03 -7.70 6.68
N SER A 151 -6.95 -7.99 7.39
CA SER A 151 -5.89 -7.03 7.67
C SER A 151 -4.52 -7.69 7.60
N LEU A 152 -3.57 -6.98 7.03
CA LEU A 152 -2.18 -7.38 6.91
C LEU A 152 -1.29 -6.35 7.57
N VAL A 153 -0.25 -6.83 8.26
CA VAL A 153 0.80 -5.99 8.81
C VAL A 153 2.05 -6.16 7.95
N GLY A 154 2.68 -5.05 7.64
CA GLY A 154 3.87 -4.99 6.82
C GLY A 154 4.81 -3.85 7.22
N GLY A 155 5.80 -3.61 6.40
CA GLY A 155 6.75 -2.52 6.51
C GLY A 155 6.94 -1.78 5.19
N VAL A 156 7.33 -0.53 5.31
CA VAL A 156 7.65 0.36 4.19
C VAL A 156 9.04 0.92 4.39
N ILE A 157 9.82 0.95 3.33
CA ILE A 157 11.09 1.68 3.23
C ILE A 157 11.13 2.40 1.89
N GLY A 158 11.70 3.60 1.84
CA GLY A 158 11.80 4.33 0.59
C GLY A 158 12.46 5.68 0.73
N PHE A 159 12.37 6.44 -0.35
CA PHE A 159 12.88 7.79 -0.43
C PHE A 159 11.78 8.75 -0.87
N ARG A 160 11.85 9.98 -0.34
CA ARG A 160 11.06 11.11 -0.76
C ARG A 160 12.01 12.27 -1.05
N TYR A 161 11.89 12.85 -2.22
CA TYR A 161 12.65 14.03 -2.62
C TYR A 161 11.72 15.22 -2.75
N ASP A 162 11.92 16.23 -1.92
CA ASP A 162 11.17 17.49 -1.95
C ASP A 162 11.73 18.35 -3.10
N VAL A 163 11.03 18.31 -4.24
CA VAL A 163 11.38 19.10 -5.46
C VAL A 163 11.16 20.58 -5.19
N THR A 164 10.10 20.92 -4.43
CA THR A 164 9.79 22.21 -3.92
C THR A 164 9.20 22.07 -2.49
N ASP A 165 8.91 23.16 -1.81
CA ASP A 165 8.24 23.13 -0.51
C ASP A 165 6.85 22.47 -0.57
N LYS A 166 6.25 22.38 -1.75
CA LYS A 166 4.90 21.86 -1.97
C LYS A 166 4.85 20.56 -2.74
N VAL A 167 5.88 20.22 -3.51
CA VAL A 167 5.88 19.06 -4.41
C VAL A 167 6.99 18.09 -4.04
N ASP A 168 6.65 16.84 -3.86
CA ASP A 168 7.63 15.77 -3.68
C ASP A 168 7.48 14.65 -4.71
N LEU A 169 8.61 14.01 -4.99
CA LEU A 169 8.73 12.73 -5.66
C LEU A 169 9.00 11.65 -4.62
N HIS A 170 8.37 10.50 -4.72
CA HIS A 170 8.68 9.40 -3.82
C HIS A 170 8.83 8.07 -4.57
N GLY A 171 9.76 7.26 -4.07
CA GLY A 171 9.94 5.88 -4.44
C GLY A 171 10.01 5.03 -3.19
N ARG A 172 9.24 3.94 -3.11
CA ARG A 172 9.17 3.09 -1.92
C ARG A 172 9.00 1.62 -2.24
N TYR A 173 9.42 0.80 -1.32
CA TYR A 173 9.17 -0.63 -1.28
C TYR A 173 8.35 -0.95 -0.04
N SER A 174 7.26 -1.68 -0.21
CA SER A 174 6.46 -2.21 0.88
C SER A 174 6.40 -3.73 0.81
N LEU A 175 6.41 -4.36 1.99
CA LEU A 175 6.38 -5.81 2.16
C LEU A 175 5.40 -6.18 3.25
N ASP A 176 4.41 -7.03 2.94
CA ASP A 176 3.53 -7.62 3.93
C ASP A 176 4.28 -8.76 4.66
N PHE A 177 4.28 -8.74 6.00
CA PHE A 177 4.93 -9.78 6.82
C PHE A 177 4.06 -11.03 6.96
N GLN A 178 2.75 -10.85 6.81
CA GLN A 178 1.76 -11.91 6.91
C GLN A 178 1.39 -12.43 5.52
N LYS A 179 0.99 -13.69 5.46
CA LYS A 179 0.42 -14.29 4.25
C LYS A 179 -0.99 -13.75 4.02
N ASN A 180 -1.31 -13.46 2.77
CA ASN A 180 -2.61 -12.90 2.39
C ASN A 180 -3.74 -13.94 2.45
N ASN A 181 -3.43 -15.21 2.16
CA ASN A 181 -4.36 -16.33 2.17
C ASN A 181 -3.85 -17.45 3.07
N GLU A 182 -4.36 -17.55 4.29
CA GLU A 182 -3.94 -18.58 5.28
C GLU A 182 -4.31 -20.01 4.88
N ASN A 183 -5.31 -20.17 4.01
CA ASN A 183 -5.80 -21.48 3.54
C ASN A 183 -5.52 -21.64 2.04
N GLY A 184 -4.30 -21.34 1.62
CA GLY A 184 -3.87 -21.54 0.23
C GLY A 184 -4.17 -22.95 -0.27
N SER A 185 -4.70 -23.05 -1.49
CA SER A 185 -4.86 -24.33 -2.19
C SER A 185 -3.65 -24.60 -3.09
N LYS A 186 -3.59 -25.80 -3.68
CA LYS A 186 -2.58 -26.08 -4.73
C LYS A 186 -2.70 -25.13 -5.92
N GLU A 187 -3.89 -24.60 -6.17
CA GLU A 187 -4.19 -23.66 -7.26
C GLU A 187 -3.87 -22.21 -6.89
N THR A 188 -3.97 -21.84 -5.60
CA THR A 188 -3.62 -20.51 -5.10
C THR A 188 -2.74 -20.66 -3.86
N PRO A 189 -1.41 -20.79 -4.04
CA PRO A 189 -0.49 -20.99 -2.93
C PRO A 189 -0.50 -19.79 -1.97
N GLU A 190 -0.13 -20.03 -0.71
CA GLU A 190 0.08 -18.96 0.26
C GLU A 190 1.15 -17.98 -0.22
N TYR A 191 0.87 -16.71 -0.12
CA TYR A 191 1.78 -15.65 -0.56
C TYR A 191 1.75 -14.40 0.32
N LYS A 192 2.81 -13.60 0.23
CA LYS A 192 2.91 -12.26 0.79
C LYS A 192 2.99 -11.25 -0.35
N ASN A 193 2.35 -10.09 -0.18
CA ASN A 193 2.49 -9.03 -1.17
C ASN A 193 3.80 -8.28 -0.97
N GLN A 194 4.42 -7.92 -2.08
CA GLN A 194 5.49 -6.94 -2.17
C GLN A 194 5.14 -5.91 -3.24
N VAL A 195 5.42 -4.65 -2.99
CA VAL A 195 5.06 -3.57 -3.91
C VAL A 195 6.21 -2.58 -4.02
N PHE A 196 6.67 -2.32 -5.23
CA PHE A 196 7.43 -1.13 -5.56
C PHE A 196 6.45 -0.03 -5.99
N SER A 197 6.61 1.17 -5.46
CA SER A 197 5.75 2.31 -5.79
C SER A 197 6.60 3.52 -6.14
N VAL A 198 6.15 4.27 -7.14
CA VAL A 198 6.69 5.58 -7.50
C VAL A 198 5.54 6.56 -7.66
N GLY A 199 5.73 7.81 -7.23
CA GLY A 199 4.64 8.77 -7.31
C GLY A 199 5.04 10.18 -6.92
N LEU A 200 4.02 11.03 -6.83
CA LEU A 200 4.08 12.44 -6.52
C LEU A 200 3.26 12.74 -5.27
N GLY A 201 3.72 13.71 -4.49
CA GLY A 201 2.98 14.31 -3.39
C GLY A 201 2.83 15.82 -3.58
N LEU A 202 1.70 16.35 -3.09
CA LEU A 202 1.42 17.78 -3.01
C LEU A 202 1.12 18.13 -1.55
N LYS A 203 1.83 19.10 -1.00
CA LYS A 203 1.72 19.59 0.39
C LYS A 203 1.09 20.97 0.45
N PHE A 204 0.30 21.21 1.47
CA PHE A 204 -0.43 22.47 1.68
C PHE A 204 0.06 23.20 2.92
#